data_ae6b08e46e91ba5e9f516aa1896ea1b5
#
_entry.id   ae6b08e46e91ba5e9f516aa1896ea1b5
#
_cell.length_a   1.000
_cell.length_b   1.000
_cell.length_c   1.000
_cell.angle_alpha   90.00
_cell.angle_beta   90.00
_cell.angle_gamma   90.00
#
_symmetry.space_group_name_H-M   'P 1'
#
loop_
_entity.id
_entity.type
_entity.pdbx_description
1 polymer ?
#
loop_
_entity_poly.entity_id
_entity_poly.type
_entity_poly.pdbx_seq_one_letter_code
_entity_poly.pdbx_strand_id
1 'polypeptide(L)'
;TLTPEIWERVAVNTGIEELGQTTRDISSYEKLMDMRLEIMSDKGIKLSDIQDAASSLDLLPGALDFVSNLKKDFQVVILSDTFHDIAKPLMQKLGFPFLLCHTLEVKNDEIISYKLRHPKAKHQAISYFKQMGYRCFAAGDSHNDIQMFEIADKGFFMNAPLKIKSLHPEIGSFESYNDLEEAILANSIYVNNE
;
A
#
# COMPACT_ATOMS: atom_id res chain seq x y z
N THR A 1 -1.44 -3.84 4.63
CA THR A 1 -2.74 -4.45 4.30
C THR A 1 -2.61 -5.84 3.66
N LEU A 2 -1.76 -6.04 2.66
CA LEU A 2 -1.59 -7.31 1.92
C LEU A 2 -0.19 -7.90 2.07
N THR A 3 0.78 -7.08 2.43
CA THR A 3 2.20 -7.43 2.53
C THR A 3 2.79 -6.88 3.82
N PRO A 4 3.84 -7.52 4.37
CA PRO A 4 4.65 -6.90 5.43
C PRO A 4 5.36 -5.63 4.93
N GLU A 5 5.92 -4.87 5.87
CA GLU A 5 6.69 -3.66 5.58
C GLU A 5 8.07 -4.02 4.98
N ILE A 6 8.34 -3.57 3.76
CA ILE A 6 9.59 -3.88 3.05
C ILE A 6 10.79 -3.24 3.77
N TRP A 7 10.65 -2.01 4.21
CA TRP A 7 11.75 -1.27 4.83
C TRP A 7 12.17 -1.84 6.19
N GLU A 8 11.25 -2.43 6.95
CA GLU A 8 11.60 -3.19 8.16
C GLU A 8 12.49 -4.39 7.81
N ARG A 9 12.19 -5.09 6.73
CA ARG A 9 13.03 -6.20 6.24
C ARG A 9 14.40 -5.71 5.77
N VAL A 10 14.46 -4.58 5.07
CA VAL A 10 15.72 -3.94 4.65
C VAL A 10 16.57 -3.61 5.88
N ALA A 11 15.98 -3.03 6.92
CA ALA A 11 16.67 -2.72 8.17
C ALA A 11 17.27 -3.98 8.82
N VAL A 12 16.51 -5.07 8.87
CA VAL A 12 16.99 -6.36 9.42
C VAL A 12 18.16 -6.91 8.59
N ASN A 13 18.04 -6.91 7.26
CA ASN A 13 19.06 -7.49 6.38
C ASN A 13 20.36 -6.66 6.37
N THR A 14 20.26 -5.35 6.49
CA THR A 14 21.42 -4.44 6.47
C THR A 14 22.00 -4.16 7.85
N GLY A 15 21.25 -4.44 8.92
CA GLY A 15 21.61 -4.07 10.30
C GLY A 15 21.49 -2.56 10.56
N ILE A 16 20.77 -1.80 9.74
CA ILE A 16 20.59 -0.36 9.86
C ILE A 16 19.14 -0.09 10.27
N GLU A 17 18.92 0.11 11.57
CA GLU A 17 17.59 0.27 12.16
C GLU A 17 16.83 1.47 11.59
N GLU A 18 17.52 2.55 11.27
CA GLU A 18 16.92 3.80 10.76
C GLU A 18 16.19 3.57 9.42
N LEU A 19 16.61 2.61 8.60
CA LEU A 19 15.92 2.28 7.35
C LEU A 19 14.51 1.70 7.59
N GLY A 20 14.29 1.08 8.74
CA GLY A 20 13.01 0.51 9.14
C GLY A 20 11.99 1.54 9.64
N GLN A 21 12.39 2.79 9.88
CA GLN A 21 11.45 3.83 10.28
C GLN A 21 10.35 4.02 9.24
N THR A 22 9.17 4.42 9.70
CA THR A 22 7.97 4.59 8.88
C THR A 22 7.39 6.00 9.04
N THR A 23 6.32 6.30 8.34
CA THR A 23 5.58 7.57 8.55
C THR A 23 4.95 7.70 9.94
N ARG A 24 4.97 6.64 10.75
CA ARG A 24 4.60 6.70 12.18
C ARG A 24 5.69 7.36 13.02
N ASP A 25 6.95 7.26 12.59
CA ASP A 25 8.14 7.80 13.26
C ASP A 25 8.49 9.17 12.71
N ILE A 26 8.48 9.32 11.38
CA ILE A 26 8.74 10.56 10.66
C ILE A 26 7.51 10.91 9.82
N SER A 27 6.72 11.88 10.27
CA SER A 27 5.41 12.21 9.68
C SER A 27 5.46 12.70 8.22
N SER A 28 6.58 13.28 7.77
CA SER A 28 6.78 13.68 6.37
C SER A 28 7.40 12.53 5.58
N TYR A 29 6.68 12.06 4.56
CA TYR A 29 7.17 11.03 3.65
C TYR A 29 8.44 11.46 2.90
N GLU A 30 8.52 12.73 2.51
CA GLU A 30 9.70 13.28 1.85
C GLU A 30 10.93 13.23 2.76
N LYS A 31 10.79 13.68 4.02
CA LYS A 31 11.90 13.62 4.99
C LYS A 31 12.34 12.18 5.26
N LEU A 32 11.39 11.25 5.34
CA LEU A 32 11.66 9.83 5.51
C LEU A 32 12.46 9.28 4.33
N MET A 33 12.07 9.63 3.10
CA MET A 33 12.76 9.17 1.90
C MET A 33 14.13 9.83 1.71
N ASP A 34 14.26 11.13 2.02
CA ASP A 34 15.54 11.84 1.95
C ASP A 34 16.56 11.21 2.92
N MET A 35 16.15 10.91 4.16
CA MET A 35 16.97 10.19 5.14
C MET A 35 17.39 8.81 4.60
N ARG A 36 16.47 8.05 4.01
CA ARG A 36 16.79 6.73 3.43
C ARG A 36 17.79 6.84 2.29
N LEU A 37 17.64 7.83 1.40
CA LEU A 37 18.59 8.07 0.29
C LEU A 37 19.99 8.41 0.80
N GLU A 38 20.08 9.26 1.82
CA GLU A 38 21.36 9.62 2.46
C GLU A 38 22.04 8.37 3.05
N ILE A 39 21.32 7.59 3.86
CA ILE A 39 21.84 6.36 4.45
C ILE A 39 22.28 5.35 3.37
N MET A 40 21.46 5.14 2.35
CA MET A 40 21.79 4.19 1.28
C MET A 40 23.04 4.62 0.52
N SER A 41 23.17 5.91 0.21
CA SER A 41 24.36 6.46 -0.43
C SER A 41 25.61 6.27 0.44
N ASP A 42 25.55 6.65 1.73
CA ASP A 42 26.67 6.58 2.66
C ASP A 42 27.12 5.15 2.97
N LYS A 43 26.21 4.21 2.99
CA LYS A 43 26.46 2.79 3.30
C LYS A 43 26.64 1.93 2.06
N GLY A 44 26.50 2.50 0.85
CA GLY A 44 26.64 1.78 -0.41
C GLY A 44 25.54 0.74 -0.66
N ILE A 45 24.34 0.94 -0.09
CA ILE A 45 23.19 0.04 -0.28
C ILE A 45 22.63 0.27 -1.68
N LYS A 46 22.44 -0.82 -2.40
CA LYS A 46 21.98 -0.82 -3.78
C LYS A 46 20.47 -1.14 -3.87
N LEU A 47 19.88 -0.85 -5.03
CA LEU A 47 18.51 -1.25 -5.32
C LEU A 47 18.34 -2.77 -5.20
N SER A 48 19.31 -3.55 -5.67
CA SER A 48 19.32 -5.02 -5.58
C SER A 48 19.21 -5.51 -4.14
N ASP A 49 19.86 -4.87 -3.16
CA ASP A 49 19.76 -5.25 -1.74
C ASP A 49 18.33 -5.09 -1.22
N ILE A 50 17.64 -4.03 -1.66
CA ILE A 50 16.24 -3.77 -1.29
C ILE A 50 15.30 -4.75 -2.00
N GLN A 51 15.57 -5.06 -3.26
CA GLN A 51 14.80 -6.04 -4.03
C GLN A 51 14.95 -7.46 -3.45
N ASP A 52 16.12 -7.83 -2.98
CA ASP A 52 16.38 -9.09 -2.29
C ASP A 52 15.61 -9.16 -0.97
N ALA A 53 15.60 -8.07 -0.20
CA ALA A 53 14.78 -7.97 1.01
C ALA A 53 13.29 -8.12 0.68
N ALA A 54 12.78 -7.43 -0.32
CA ALA A 54 11.38 -7.55 -0.76
C ALA A 54 11.04 -8.96 -1.26
N SER A 55 11.95 -9.61 -1.99
CA SER A 55 11.78 -10.97 -2.52
C SER A 55 11.70 -12.02 -1.41
N SER A 56 12.40 -11.79 -0.29
CA SER A 56 12.41 -12.67 0.88
C SER A 56 11.13 -12.61 1.71
N LEU A 57 10.27 -11.62 1.48
CA LEU A 57 9.00 -11.46 2.19
C LEU A 57 7.93 -12.35 1.56
N ASP A 58 7.11 -12.96 2.41
CA ASP A 58 5.86 -13.58 1.98
C ASP A 58 4.70 -12.58 2.11
N LEU A 59 3.61 -12.85 1.39
CA LEU A 59 2.36 -12.13 1.56
C LEU A 59 1.79 -12.39 2.96
N LEU A 60 0.96 -11.49 3.44
CA LEU A 60 0.19 -11.77 4.66
C LEU A 60 -0.72 -13.00 4.43
N PRO A 61 -0.92 -13.85 5.45
CA PRO A 61 -1.72 -15.07 5.31
C PRO A 61 -3.12 -14.76 4.75
N GLY A 62 -3.50 -15.43 3.66
CA GLY A 62 -4.80 -15.24 2.98
C GLY A 62 -4.87 -14.07 2.00
N ALA A 63 -3.84 -13.21 1.89
CA ALA A 63 -3.87 -12.04 1.01
C ALA A 63 -4.01 -12.41 -0.48
N LEU A 64 -3.34 -13.49 -0.92
CA LEU A 64 -3.44 -13.95 -2.31
C LEU A 64 -4.86 -14.43 -2.65
N ASP A 65 -5.45 -15.24 -1.77
CA ASP A 65 -6.80 -15.77 -1.96
C ASP A 65 -7.83 -14.64 -1.97
N PHE A 66 -7.72 -13.70 -1.04
CA PHE A 66 -8.56 -12.51 -0.98
C PHE A 66 -8.51 -11.70 -2.29
N VAL A 67 -7.31 -11.35 -2.76
CA VAL A 67 -7.16 -10.61 -4.03
C VAL A 67 -7.70 -11.42 -5.20
N SER A 68 -7.46 -12.74 -5.22
CA SER A 68 -7.93 -13.63 -6.28
C SER A 68 -9.46 -13.76 -6.29
N ASN A 69 -10.09 -13.79 -5.13
CA ASN A 69 -11.53 -13.80 -4.99
C ASN A 69 -12.14 -12.49 -5.48
N LEU A 70 -11.65 -11.36 -4.99
CA LEU A 70 -12.14 -10.05 -5.42
C LEU A 70 -12.04 -9.85 -6.93
N LYS A 71 -11.00 -10.37 -7.58
CA LYS A 71 -10.84 -10.28 -9.05
C LYS A 71 -11.93 -10.98 -9.85
N LYS A 72 -12.75 -11.84 -9.25
CA LYS A 72 -13.88 -12.49 -9.92
C LYS A 72 -14.99 -11.49 -10.24
N ASP A 73 -15.18 -10.49 -9.36
CA ASP A 73 -16.31 -9.57 -9.43
C ASP A 73 -15.89 -8.09 -9.55
N PHE A 74 -14.61 -7.76 -9.26
CA PHE A 74 -14.10 -6.40 -9.22
C PHE A 74 -12.80 -6.22 -10.03
N GLN A 75 -12.56 -4.98 -10.45
CA GLN A 75 -11.25 -4.53 -10.90
C GLN A 75 -10.42 -4.17 -9.66
N VAL A 76 -9.41 -4.97 -9.35
CA VAL A 76 -8.56 -4.75 -8.16
C VAL A 76 -7.36 -3.89 -8.53
N VAL A 77 -7.21 -2.78 -7.80
CA VAL A 77 -6.10 -1.83 -7.94
C VAL A 77 -5.39 -1.70 -6.59
N ILE A 78 -4.08 -1.84 -6.59
CA ILE A 78 -3.24 -1.59 -5.42
C ILE A 78 -2.77 -0.13 -5.46
N LEU A 79 -3.08 0.63 -4.41
CA LEU A 79 -2.60 1.99 -4.21
C LEU A 79 -1.56 1.98 -3.09
N SER A 80 -0.31 2.27 -3.40
CA SER A 80 0.79 2.16 -2.42
C SER A 80 1.77 3.32 -2.53
N ASP A 81 2.32 3.73 -1.39
CA ASP A 81 3.38 4.73 -1.29
C ASP A 81 4.78 4.10 -1.47
N THR A 82 4.86 2.92 -2.03
CA THR A 82 6.08 2.23 -2.44
C THR A 82 6.53 2.63 -3.86
N PHE A 83 7.50 1.91 -4.41
CA PHE A 83 8.06 2.12 -5.75
C PHE A 83 7.94 0.85 -6.59
N HIS A 84 7.73 1.00 -7.90
CA HIS A 84 7.58 -0.13 -8.82
C HIS A 84 8.75 -1.11 -8.72
N ASP A 85 9.98 -0.59 -8.70
CA ASP A 85 11.19 -1.41 -8.68
C ASP A 85 11.32 -2.26 -7.42
N ILE A 86 10.83 -1.75 -6.28
CA ILE A 86 10.87 -2.44 -4.99
C ILE A 86 9.68 -3.39 -4.82
N ALA A 87 8.48 -2.97 -5.24
CA ALA A 87 7.25 -3.76 -5.04
C ALA A 87 7.13 -4.98 -5.97
N LYS A 88 7.86 -4.99 -7.09
CA LYS A 88 7.74 -6.01 -8.14
C LYS A 88 7.72 -7.46 -7.64
N PRO A 89 8.61 -7.92 -6.75
CA PRO A 89 8.58 -9.29 -6.26
C PRO A 89 7.28 -9.65 -5.53
N LEU A 90 6.75 -8.74 -4.73
CA LEU A 90 5.50 -8.93 -4.00
C LEU A 90 4.28 -8.89 -4.94
N MET A 91 4.31 -8.03 -5.94
CA MET A 91 3.25 -8.00 -6.97
C MET A 91 3.22 -9.28 -7.80
N GLN A 92 4.37 -9.91 -8.06
CA GLN A 92 4.43 -11.24 -8.67
C GLN A 92 3.70 -12.29 -7.81
N LYS A 93 3.95 -12.29 -6.51
CA LYS A 93 3.27 -13.20 -5.55
C LYS A 93 1.77 -12.95 -5.47
N LEU A 94 1.30 -11.71 -5.69
CA LEU A 94 -0.13 -11.32 -5.74
C LEU A 94 -0.80 -11.54 -7.10
N GLY A 95 -0.10 -12.14 -8.08
CA GLY A 95 -0.63 -12.37 -9.43
C GLY A 95 -0.77 -11.09 -10.27
N PHE A 96 0.15 -10.15 -10.09
CA PHE A 96 0.27 -8.88 -10.83
C PHE A 96 -1.03 -8.06 -10.89
N PRO A 97 -1.62 -7.66 -9.76
CA PRO A 97 -2.69 -6.69 -9.79
C PRO A 97 -2.18 -5.35 -10.33
N PHE A 98 -3.10 -4.51 -10.81
CA PHE A 98 -2.74 -3.17 -11.24
C PHE A 98 -2.20 -2.36 -10.05
N LEU A 99 -0.96 -1.88 -10.16
CA LEU A 99 -0.27 -1.14 -9.10
C LEU A 99 -0.09 0.32 -9.49
N LEU A 100 -0.60 1.23 -8.66
CA LEU A 100 -0.28 2.66 -8.69
C LEU A 100 0.61 2.99 -7.49
N CYS A 101 1.86 3.31 -7.77
CA CYS A 101 2.88 3.68 -6.79
C CYS A 101 3.84 4.72 -7.37
N HIS A 102 4.92 5.01 -6.68
CA HIS A 102 5.93 6.00 -7.09
C HIS A 102 7.01 5.38 -7.99
N THR A 103 7.94 6.20 -8.45
CA THR A 103 9.08 5.79 -9.29
C THR A 103 10.39 6.18 -8.66
N LEU A 104 11.40 5.31 -8.81
CA LEU A 104 12.79 5.61 -8.47
C LEU A 104 13.55 6.09 -9.71
N GLU A 105 14.54 6.93 -9.49
CA GLU A 105 15.59 7.21 -10.44
C GLU A 105 16.82 6.39 -10.04
N VAL A 106 17.20 5.45 -10.90
CA VAL A 106 18.28 4.48 -10.62
C VAL A 106 19.37 4.59 -11.67
N LYS A 107 20.61 4.59 -11.23
CA LYS A 107 21.79 4.57 -12.09
C LYS A 107 22.83 3.59 -11.54
N ASN A 108 23.22 2.62 -12.35
CA ASN A 108 24.20 1.59 -11.95
C ASN A 108 23.84 0.91 -10.62
N ASP A 109 22.57 0.52 -10.47
CA ASP A 109 22.01 -0.08 -9.25
C ASP A 109 21.99 0.84 -8.02
N GLU A 110 22.33 2.10 -8.15
CA GLU A 110 22.22 3.12 -7.12
C GLU A 110 20.91 3.89 -7.25
N ILE A 111 20.19 4.04 -6.15
CA ILE A 111 18.98 4.88 -6.09
C ILE A 111 19.45 6.33 -5.92
N ILE A 112 19.29 7.12 -6.99
CA ILE A 112 19.76 8.52 -7.03
C ILE A 112 18.70 9.47 -6.46
N SER A 113 17.44 9.22 -6.81
CA SER A 113 16.31 10.03 -6.37
C SER A 113 14.99 9.27 -6.51
N TYR A 114 13.91 9.90 -6.13
CA TYR A 114 12.56 9.37 -6.32
C TYR A 114 11.61 10.45 -6.85
N LYS A 115 10.54 9.99 -7.48
CA LYS A 115 9.47 10.87 -7.97
C LYS A 115 8.13 10.38 -7.44
N LEU A 116 7.48 11.24 -6.66
CA LEU A 116 6.10 11.00 -6.25
C LEU A 116 5.19 11.12 -7.47
N ARG A 117 4.30 10.17 -7.65
CA ARG A 117 3.30 10.20 -8.73
C ARG A 117 2.35 11.39 -8.57
N HIS A 118 1.93 11.62 -7.34
CA HIS A 118 1.09 12.76 -6.96
C HIS A 118 1.18 12.98 -5.44
N PRO A 119 1.14 14.22 -4.92
CA PRO A 119 1.20 14.49 -3.47
C PRO A 119 0.09 13.81 -2.65
N LYS A 120 -1.10 13.62 -3.26
CA LYS A 120 -2.24 12.89 -2.69
C LYS A 120 -2.62 11.71 -3.59
N ALA A 121 -1.66 10.82 -3.84
CA ALA A 121 -1.80 9.80 -4.87
C ALA A 121 -3.01 8.88 -4.69
N LYS A 122 -3.28 8.43 -3.45
CA LYS A 122 -4.43 7.55 -3.13
C LYS A 122 -5.77 8.26 -3.33
N HIS A 123 -5.93 9.47 -2.81
CA HIS A 123 -7.12 10.29 -3.01
C HIS A 123 -7.37 10.54 -4.51
N GLN A 124 -6.33 10.96 -5.22
CA GLN A 124 -6.45 11.32 -6.62
C GLN A 124 -6.79 10.13 -7.52
N ALA A 125 -6.24 8.96 -7.24
CA ALA A 125 -6.56 7.74 -7.97
C ALA A 125 -8.05 7.39 -7.87
N ILE A 126 -8.61 7.38 -6.66
CA ILE A 126 -10.05 7.12 -6.44
C ILE A 126 -10.90 8.20 -7.14
N SER A 127 -10.50 9.49 -7.04
CA SER A 127 -11.20 10.58 -7.71
C SER A 127 -11.30 10.35 -9.23
N TYR A 128 -10.22 9.96 -9.87
CA TYR A 128 -10.21 9.69 -11.31
C TYR A 128 -11.04 8.46 -11.68
N PHE A 129 -11.00 7.38 -10.94
CA PHE A 129 -11.85 6.23 -11.19
C PHE A 129 -13.34 6.59 -11.06
N LYS A 130 -13.71 7.39 -10.07
CA LYS A 130 -15.10 7.87 -9.92
C LYS A 130 -15.52 8.79 -11.08
N GLN A 131 -14.64 9.68 -11.54
CA GLN A 131 -14.91 10.52 -12.73
C GLN A 131 -15.10 9.70 -14.01
N MET A 132 -14.48 8.51 -14.10
CA MET A 132 -14.73 7.56 -15.18
C MET A 132 -15.98 6.70 -14.98
N GLY A 133 -16.78 6.94 -13.93
CA GLY A 133 -18.03 6.24 -13.67
C GLY A 133 -17.89 4.95 -12.84
N TYR A 134 -16.71 4.66 -12.30
CA TYR A 134 -16.56 3.51 -11.42
C TYR A 134 -17.10 3.79 -10.01
N ARG A 135 -17.73 2.79 -9.41
CA ARG A 135 -17.92 2.72 -7.96
C ARG A 135 -16.64 2.19 -7.34
N CYS A 136 -16.19 2.85 -6.27
CA CYS A 136 -14.91 2.54 -5.64
C CYS A 136 -15.09 2.12 -4.19
N PHE A 137 -14.63 0.92 -3.87
CA PHE A 137 -14.48 0.42 -2.51
C PHE A 137 -12.99 0.44 -2.15
N ALA A 138 -12.65 0.95 -0.98
CA ALA A 138 -11.27 1.10 -0.57
C ALA A 138 -11.02 0.38 0.76
N ALA A 139 -9.90 -0.33 0.88
CA ALA A 139 -9.48 -0.97 2.12
C ALA A 139 -8.02 -0.64 2.43
N GLY A 140 -7.69 -0.44 3.70
CA GLY A 140 -6.35 -0.10 4.16
C GLY A 140 -6.21 -0.20 5.68
N ASP A 141 -5.00 0.01 6.20
CA ASP A 141 -4.65 -0.18 7.61
C ASP A 141 -4.02 1.05 8.27
N SER A 142 -3.77 2.10 7.51
CA SER A 142 -2.97 3.24 7.97
C SER A 142 -3.73 4.57 7.92
N HIS A 143 -3.16 5.57 8.58
CA HIS A 143 -3.67 6.94 8.52
C HIS A 143 -3.65 7.51 7.08
N ASN A 144 -2.67 7.10 6.27
CA ASN A 144 -2.57 7.53 4.88
C ASN A 144 -3.72 7.02 4.00
N ASP A 145 -4.42 5.95 4.43
CA ASP A 145 -5.52 5.36 3.68
C ASP A 145 -6.83 6.13 3.85
N ILE A 146 -6.95 6.93 4.92
CA ILE A 146 -8.15 7.74 5.17
C ILE A 146 -8.47 8.65 3.99
N GLN A 147 -7.44 9.21 3.34
CA GLN A 147 -7.62 10.07 2.17
C GLN A 147 -8.36 9.38 1.01
N MET A 148 -8.23 8.06 0.86
CA MET A 148 -8.98 7.33 -0.17
C MET A 148 -10.37 6.92 0.34
N PHE A 149 -10.56 6.71 1.65
CA PHE A 149 -11.86 6.39 2.23
C PHE A 149 -12.84 7.55 2.13
N GLU A 150 -12.35 8.80 2.32
CA GLU A 150 -13.16 10.01 2.23
C GLU A 150 -13.85 10.19 0.87
N ILE A 151 -13.25 9.65 -0.18
CA ILE A 151 -13.72 9.84 -1.57
C ILE A 151 -14.32 8.56 -2.17
N ALA A 152 -13.96 7.39 -1.65
CA ALA A 152 -14.55 6.13 -2.07
C ALA A 152 -16.05 6.06 -1.73
N ASP A 153 -16.79 5.22 -2.43
CA ASP A 153 -18.21 4.96 -2.12
C ASP A 153 -18.35 4.25 -0.76
N LYS A 154 -17.32 3.47 -0.40
CA LYS A 154 -17.18 2.92 0.96
C LYS A 154 -15.71 2.64 1.26
N GLY A 155 -15.27 3.03 2.46
CA GLY A 155 -13.95 2.72 3.02
C GLY A 155 -14.05 1.67 4.12
N PHE A 156 -12.97 0.87 4.27
CA PHE A 156 -12.87 -0.18 5.29
C PHE A 156 -11.46 -0.23 5.87
N PHE A 157 -11.35 -0.42 7.18
CA PHE A 157 -10.09 -0.78 7.80
C PHE A 157 -9.87 -2.29 7.77
N MET A 158 -8.66 -2.71 7.43
CA MET A 158 -8.19 -4.08 7.52
C MET A 158 -6.97 -4.15 8.43
N ASN A 159 -7.08 -4.81 9.58
CA ASN A 159 -6.01 -4.91 10.59
C ASN A 159 -5.42 -3.55 11.03
N ALA A 160 -6.21 -2.49 11.01
CA ALA A 160 -5.74 -1.17 11.40
C ALA A 160 -5.49 -1.10 12.92
N PRO A 161 -4.45 -0.33 13.37
CA PRO A 161 -4.19 -0.12 14.79
C PRO A 161 -5.40 0.49 15.52
N LEU A 162 -5.60 0.08 16.78
CA LEU A 162 -6.73 0.57 17.60
C LEU A 162 -6.77 2.11 17.69
N LYS A 163 -5.60 2.74 17.76
CA LYS A 163 -5.49 4.21 17.79
C LYS A 163 -6.13 4.87 16.56
N ILE A 164 -5.98 4.27 15.37
CA ILE A 164 -6.57 4.79 14.13
C ILE A 164 -8.07 4.51 14.11
N LYS A 165 -8.46 3.27 14.42
CA LYS A 165 -9.88 2.85 14.46
C LYS A 165 -10.70 3.73 15.40
N SER A 166 -10.15 4.08 16.57
CA SER A 166 -10.86 4.92 17.57
C SER A 166 -11.07 6.38 17.14
N LEU A 167 -10.25 6.88 16.20
CA LEU A 167 -10.42 8.22 15.62
C LEU A 167 -11.47 8.26 14.50
N HIS A 168 -11.81 7.11 13.93
CA HIS A 168 -12.73 6.97 12.81
C HIS A 168 -13.73 5.82 13.04
N PRO A 169 -14.58 5.92 14.10
CA PRO A 169 -15.51 4.86 14.47
C PRO A 169 -16.62 4.59 13.43
N GLU A 170 -16.82 5.52 12.49
CA GLU A 170 -17.75 5.41 11.37
C GLU A 170 -17.25 4.48 10.24
N ILE A 171 -15.96 4.16 10.22
CA ILE A 171 -15.35 3.29 9.21
C ILE A 171 -15.38 1.85 9.72
N GLY A 172 -16.01 0.96 8.96
CA GLY A 172 -16.04 -0.48 9.25
C GLY A 172 -14.61 -1.05 9.35
N SER A 173 -14.37 -1.86 10.38
CA SER A 173 -13.04 -2.43 10.66
C SER A 173 -13.10 -3.95 10.75
N PHE A 174 -12.17 -4.61 10.05
CA PHE A 174 -12.10 -6.06 9.92
C PHE A 174 -10.70 -6.55 10.24
N GLU A 175 -10.62 -7.78 10.77
CA GLU A 175 -9.35 -8.47 11.10
C GLU A 175 -9.19 -9.76 10.26
N SER A 176 -10.20 -10.11 9.48
CA SER A 176 -10.24 -11.25 8.58
C SER A 176 -10.55 -10.78 7.15
N TYR A 177 -9.85 -11.32 6.17
CA TYR A 177 -10.14 -11.04 4.76
C TYR A 177 -11.52 -11.54 4.34
N ASN A 178 -12.01 -12.63 4.93
CA ASN A 178 -13.34 -13.15 4.63
C ASN A 178 -14.44 -12.15 5.03
N ASP A 179 -14.36 -11.61 6.26
CA ASP A 179 -15.33 -10.62 6.73
C ASP A 179 -15.27 -9.32 5.92
N LEU A 180 -14.05 -8.90 5.51
CA LEU A 180 -13.86 -7.74 4.64
C LEU A 180 -14.46 -8.00 3.24
N GLU A 181 -14.24 -9.18 2.66
CA GLU A 181 -14.80 -9.59 1.37
C GLU A 181 -16.33 -9.58 1.41
N GLU A 182 -16.93 -10.18 2.43
CA GLU A 182 -18.39 -10.15 2.65
C GLU A 182 -18.93 -8.72 2.76
N ALA A 183 -18.23 -7.85 3.50
CA ALA A 183 -18.63 -6.45 3.63
C ALA A 183 -18.52 -5.69 2.30
N ILE A 184 -17.49 -5.93 1.49
CA ILE A 184 -17.36 -5.33 0.16
C ILE A 184 -18.51 -5.82 -0.74
N LEU A 185 -18.76 -7.12 -0.80
CA LEU A 185 -19.83 -7.72 -1.59
C LEU A 185 -21.19 -7.16 -1.20
N ALA A 186 -21.50 -7.11 0.09
CA ALA A 186 -22.77 -6.58 0.60
C ALA A 186 -22.99 -5.10 0.19
N ASN A 187 -21.94 -4.30 0.14
CA ASN A 187 -22.03 -2.89 -0.29
C ASN A 187 -21.98 -2.71 -1.83
N SER A 188 -21.62 -3.75 -2.57
CA SER A 188 -21.54 -3.70 -4.04
C SER A 188 -22.88 -3.90 -4.73
N ILE A 189 -23.82 -4.56 -4.06
CA ILE A 189 -25.14 -4.86 -4.62
C ILE A 189 -25.91 -3.55 -4.83
N TYR A 190 -26.28 -3.27 -6.07
CA TYR A 190 -27.24 -2.20 -6.35
C TYR A 190 -28.61 -2.62 -5.81
N VAL A 191 -29.03 -1.99 -4.73
CA VAL A 191 -30.45 -2.00 -4.40
C VAL A 191 -31.08 -1.01 -5.38
N ASN A 192 -31.64 -1.53 -6.47
CA ASN A 192 -32.58 -0.75 -7.27
C ASN A 192 -33.79 -0.45 -6.39
N ASN A 193 -33.77 0.69 -5.72
CA ASN A 193 -34.97 1.27 -5.17
C ASN A 193 -35.76 1.80 -6.37
N GLU A 194 -36.69 0.97 -6.88
CA GLU A 194 -37.80 1.44 -7.71
C GLU A 194 -38.73 2.33 -6.89
#